data_88ccd3a73d46b8621b8911e7f8a7be29
#
_entry.id   88ccd3a73d46b8621b8911e7f8a7be29
#
_cell.length_a   1.000
_cell.length_b   1.000
_cell.length_c   1.000
_cell.angle_alpha   90.00
_cell.angle_beta   90.00
_cell.angle_gamma   90.00
#
_symmetry.space_group_name_H-M   'P 1'
#
loop_
_entity.id
_entity.type
_entity.pdbx_description
1 polymer ?
#
loop_
_entity_poly.entity_id
_entity_poly.type
_entity_poly.pdbx_seq_one_letter_code
_entity_poly.pdbx_strand_id
1 'polypeptide(L)'
;KYTLPTLVNAYLKLVYQVNSSYEYKTNPESAEESTAVHKDFVSYLDMSRINDTDSFSEFVLNIHQKINEIIQVINTAYPDLGLKLYLSAANNANEIKFCQEKFVEIFKYYLNAAIKIIKEVQIDSNKKNNLVNLMIGTLTRFKIASKDNIEPIADELKALSLSLVKRAEQCHAMLSCTDLYYGIGNVKKAHECITKAKRFADFAMTNPQ
;
A
#
# COMPACT_ATOMS: atom_id res chain seq x y z
N LYS A 1 -15.08 -18.30 -1.04
CA LYS A 1 -13.69 -18.00 -1.46
C LYS A 1 -13.60 -16.85 -2.46
N TYR A 2 -14.53 -16.73 -3.42
CA TYR A 2 -14.50 -15.68 -4.46
C TYR A 2 -15.33 -14.43 -4.13
N THR A 3 -16.26 -14.52 -3.20
CA THR A 3 -17.18 -13.42 -2.87
C THR A 3 -16.55 -12.33 -1.99
N LEU A 4 -15.77 -12.70 -0.97
CA LEU A 4 -15.19 -11.72 -0.05
C LEU A 4 -14.13 -10.81 -0.69
N PRO A 5 -13.14 -11.32 -1.49
CA PRO A 5 -12.21 -10.45 -2.20
C PRO A 5 -12.90 -9.52 -3.19
N THR A 6 -13.94 -10.01 -3.88
CA THR A 6 -14.75 -9.19 -4.79
C THR A 6 -15.46 -8.07 -4.04
N LEU A 7 -15.97 -8.35 -2.84
CA LEU A 7 -16.61 -7.35 -1.99
C LEU A 7 -15.63 -6.28 -1.52
N VAL A 8 -14.40 -6.67 -1.13
CA VAL A 8 -13.34 -5.69 -0.80
C VAL A 8 -13.07 -4.78 -1.99
N ASN A 9 -12.88 -5.34 -3.19
CA ASN A 9 -12.66 -4.55 -4.40
C ASN A 9 -13.83 -3.63 -4.73
N ALA A 10 -15.07 -4.06 -4.49
CA ALA A 10 -16.26 -3.22 -4.67
C ALA A 10 -16.26 -2.03 -3.70
N TYR A 11 -15.91 -2.26 -2.42
CA TYR A 11 -15.77 -1.18 -1.45
C TYR A 11 -14.63 -0.21 -1.79
N LEU A 12 -13.47 -0.72 -2.23
CA LEU A 12 -12.36 0.14 -2.67
C LEU A 12 -12.75 1.00 -3.87
N LYS A 13 -13.49 0.42 -4.83
CA LYS A 13 -14.03 1.16 -5.97
C LYS A 13 -15.04 2.22 -5.52
N LEU A 14 -15.89 1.91 -4.55
CA LEU A 14 -16.85 2.86 -3.98
C LEU A 14 -16.11 4.05 -3.34
N VAL A 15 -15.09 3.80 -2.53
CA VAL A 15 -14.25 4.87 -1.94
C VAL A 15 -13.65 5.75 -3.03
N TYR A 16 -13.06 5.15 -4.06
CA TYR A 16 -12.49 5.89 -5.18
C TYR A 16 -13.53 6.78 -5.87
N GLN A 17 -14.72 6.25 -6.13
CA GLN A 17 -15.81 6.98 -6.80
C GLN A 17 -16.33 8.12 -5.93
N VAL A 18 -16.51 7.90 -4.62
CA VAL A 18 -16.94 8.94 -3.66
C VAL A 18 -15.89 10.03 -3.55
N ASN A 19 -14.60 9.67 -3.47
CA ASN A 19 -13.50 10.63 -3.43
C ASN A 19 -13.47 11.51 -4.70
N SER A 20 -13.56 10.90 -5.87
CA SER A 20 -13.58 11.62 -7.14
C SER A 20 -14.82 12.51 -7.28
N SER A 21 -15.98 12.04 -6.81
CA SER A 21 -17.22 12.83 -6.83
C SER A 21 -17.16 14.03 -5.88
N TYR A 22 -16.55 13.82 -4.70
CA TYR A 22 -16.37 14.90 -3.72
C TYR A 22 -15.34 15.93 -4.21
N GLU A 23 -14.25 15.48 -4.85
CA GLU A 23 -13.25 16.34 -5.48
C GLU A 23 -13.88 17.21 -6.58
N TYR A 24 -14.71 16.63 -7.44
CA TYR A 24 -15.46 17.37 -8.46
C TYR A 24 -16.41 18.44 -7.87
N LYS A 25 -17.11 18.10 -6.79
CA LYS A 25 -18.03 19.02 -6.10
C LYS A 25 -17.30 20.20 -5.47
N THR A 26 -16.10 19.99 -4.93
CA THR A 26 -15.32 21.01 -4.20
C THR A 26 -14.37 21.81 -5.08
N ASN A 27 -13.90 21.23 -6.19
CA ASN A 27 -12.98 21.88 -7.12
C ASN A 27 -13.24 21.44 -8.58
N PRO A 28 -14.27 22.02 -9.22
CA PRO A 28 -14.69 21.63 -10.58
C PRO A 28 -13.64 21.91 -11.67
N GLU A 29 -12.71 22.85 -11.45
CA GLU A 29 -11.67 23.19 -12.43
C GLU A 29 -10.56 22.15 -12.55
N SER A 30 -10.34 21.33 -11.53
CA SER A 30 -9.31 20.29 -11.53
C SER A 30 -9.76 18.96 -12.18
N ALA A 31 -11.00 18.87 -12.65
CA ALA A 31 -11.66 17.61 -13.02
C ALA A 31 -11.74 17.37 -14.54
N GLU A 32 -10.84 17.95 -15.35
CA GLU A 32 -11.00 18.04 -16.82
C GLU A 32 -10.97 16.70 -17.59
N GLU A 33 -10.50 15.59 -17.05
CA GLU A 33 -10.32 14.36 -17.85
C GLU A 33 -11.21 13.15 -17.47
N SER A 34 -11.97 13.20 -16.38
CA SER A 34 -12.68 12.02 -15.84
C SER A 34 -14.20 12.03 -16.06
N THR A 35 -14.71 12.87 -16.93
CA THR A 35 -16.09 13.39 -16.85
C THR A 35 -17.23 12.48 -17.33
N ALA A 36 -16.99 11.46 -18.16
CA ALA A 36 -18.09 10.69 -18.76
C ALA A 36 -18.63 9.58 -17.83
N VAL A 37 -17.74 8.86 -17.12
CA VAL A 37 -18.12 7.74 -16.27
C VAL A 37 -18.65 8.20 -14.90
N HIS A 38 -18.27 9.39 -14.45
CA HIS A 38 -18.66 9.93 -13.14
C HIS A 38 -20.08 10.46 -13.08
N LYS A 39 -20.61 11.04 -14.17
CA LYS A 39 -21.95 11.63 -14.18
C LYS A 39 -23.06 10.64 -13.87
N ASP A 40 -22.97 9.44 -14.41
CA ASP A 40 -23.99 8.40 -14.20
C ASP A 40 -23.96 7.83 -12.77
N PHE A 41 -22.77 7.73 -12.16
CA PHE A 41 -22.64 7.15 -10.82
C PHE A 41 -23.03 8.14 -9.71
N VAL A 42 -22.72 9.42 -9.87
CA VAL A 42 -23.11 10.49 -8.92
C VAL A 42 -24.64 10.56 -8.77
N SER A 43 -25.39 10.21 -9.83
CA SER A 43 -26.86 10.17 -9.78
C SER A 43 -27.42 9.05 -8.89
N TYR A 44 -26.66 7.99 -8.65
CA TYR A 44 -27.09 6.85 -7.80
C TYR A 44 -26.65 6.98 -6.34
N LEU A 45 -25.60 7.74 -6.05
CA LEU A 45 -25.20 8.06 -4.69
C LEU A 45 -25.95 9.30 -4.20
N ASP A 46 -26.70 9.14 -3.14
CA ASP A 46 -27.28 10.29 -2.45
C ASP A 46 -26.17 11.10 -1.74
N MET A 47 -25.46 11.89 -2.54
CA MET A 47 -24.39 12.79 -2.07
C MET A 47 -24.94 13.95 -1.24
N SER A 48 -26.26 14.05 -1.06
CA SER A 48 -26.90 15.08 -0.22
C SER A 48 -26.50 14.98 1.25
N ARG A 49 -26.09 13.78 1.70
CA ARG A 49 -25.61 13.53 3.05
C ARG A 49 -24.13 13.82 3.27
N ILE A 50 -23.36 14.00 2.18
CA ILE A 50 -21.94 14.33 2.22
C ILE A 50 -21.80 15.81 1.86
N ASN A 51 -22.09 16.68 2.83
CA ASN A 51 -22.16 18.12 2.61
C ASN A 51 -20.86 18.85 2.96
N ASP A 52 -20.03 18.25 3.80
CA ASP A 52 -18.78 18.83 4.29
C ASP A 52 -17.68 17.77 4.38
N THR A 53 -16.46 18.21 4.71
CA THR A 53 -15.28 17.36 4.80
C THR A 53 -15.36 16.36 5.95
N ASP A 54 -16.10 16.68 7.02
CA ASP A 54 -16.24 15.78 8.17
C ASP A 54 -17.18 14.63 7.85
N SER A 55 -18.35 14.89 7.27
CA SER A 55 -19.28 13.85 6.82
C SER A 55 -18.66 12.97 5.72
N PHE A 56 -17.86 13.57 4.81
CA PHE A 56 -17.08 12.81 3.84
C PHE A 56 -16.08 11.87 4.53
N SER A 57 -15.28 12.41 5.45
CA SER A 57 -14.27 11.60 6.13
C SER A 57 -14.88 10.48 6.95
N GLU A 58 -15.96 10.74 7.68
CA GLU A 58 -16.67 9.72 8.47
C GLU A 58 -17.22 8.60 7.59
N PHE A 59 -17.84 8.94 6.46
CA PHE A 59 -18.35 7.96 5.51
C PHE A 59 -17.23 7.05 4.98
N VAL A 60 -16.12 7.63 4.54
CA VAL A 60 -14.98 6.87 3.99
C VAL A 60 -14.29 6.04 5.08
N LEU A 61 -14.15 6.57 6.30
CA LEU A 61 -13.61 5.83 7.45
C LEU A 61 -14.45 4.58 7.76
N ASN A 62 -15.77 4.71 7.77
CA ASN A 62 -16.68 3.58 8.01
C ASN A 62 -16.52 2.49 6.93
N ILE A 63 -16.33 2.89 5.66
CA ILE A 63 -16.05 1.91 4.58
C ILE A 63 -14.71 1.23 4.81
N HIS A 64 -13.65 1.96 5.14
CA HIS A 64 -12.34 1.36 5.43
C HIS A 64 -12.38 0.41 6.63
N GLN A 65 -13.18 0.70 7.64
CA GLN A 65 -13.40 -0.22 8.76
C GLN A 65 -14.01 -1.54 8.27
N LYS A 66 -15.04 -1.49 7.40
CA LYS A 66 -15.65 -2.69 6.81
C LYS A 66 -14.68 -3.46 5.92
N ILE A 67 -13.88 -2.75 5.11
CA ILE A 67 -12.81 -3.36 4.32
C ILE A 67 -11.87 -4.14 5.24
N ASN A 68 -11.42 -3.54 6.34
CA ASN A 68 -10.50 -4.18 7.28
C ASN A 68 -11.11 -5.43 7.92
N GLU A 69 -12.36 -5.37 8.39
CA GLU A 69 -13.07 -6.53 8.95
C GLU A 69 -13.09 -7.71 7.97
N ILE A 70 -13.38 -7.44 6.69
CA ILE A 70 -13.42 -8.48 5.65
C ILE A 70 -12.01 -9.03 5.35
N ILE A 71 -11.00 -8.15 5.26
CA ILE A 71 -9.63 -8.59 5.01
C ILE A 71 -9.12 -9.45 6.16
N GLN A 72 -9.43 -9.14 7.41
CA GLN A 72 -9.06 -9.95 8.57
C GLN A 72 -9.61 -11.38 8.45
N VAL A 73 -10.87 -11.54 8.04
CA VAL A 73 -11.48 -12.86 7.80
C VAL A 73 -10.75 -13.60 6.68
N ILE A 74 -10.43 -12.90 5.58
CA ILE A 74 -9.69 -13.51 4.46
C ILE A 74 -8.29 -13.93 4.89
N ASN A 75 -7.60 -13.09 5.67
CA ASN A 75 -6.23 -13.30 6.10
C ASN A 75 -6.05 -14.58 6.93
N THR A 76 -7.05 -14.95 7.76
CA THR A 76 -6.98 -16.19 8.54
C THR A 76 -6.86 -17.45 7.68
N ALA A 77 -7.47 -17.46 6.50
CA ALA A 77 -7.46 -18.60 5.59
C ALA A 77 -6.47 -18.46 4.42
N TYR A 78 -6.21 -17.22 3.98
CA TYR A 78 -5.42 -16.90 2.79
C TYR A 78 -4.52 -15.68 3.03
N PRO A 79 -3.42 -15.81 3.80
CA PRO A 79 -2.55 -14.69 4.17
C PRO A 79 -1.96 -13.94 2.96
N ASP A 80 -1.57 -14.65 1.91
CA ASP A 80 -1.03 -14.05 0.67
C ASP A 80 -2.05 -13.10 0.00
N LEU A 81 -3.33 -13.49 0.04
CA LEU A 81 -4.41 -12.69 -0.50
C LEU A 81 -4.75 -11.53 0.44
N GLY A 82 -4.77 -11.77 1.74
CA GLY A 82 -4.95 -10.75 2.77
C GLY A 82 -3.94 -9.62 2.63
N LEU A 83 -2.65 -9.97 2.46
CA LEU A 83 -1.59 -9.00 2.24
C LEU A 83 -1.83 -8.15 0.98
N LYS A 84 -2.16 -8.76 -0.14
CA LYS A 84 -2.45 -8.03 -1.39
C LYS A 84 -3.63 -7.07 -1.24
N LEU A 85 -4.66 -7.48 -0.52
CA LEU A 85 -5.83 -6.63 -0.25
C LEU A 85 -5.48 -5.48 0.70
N TYR A 86 -4.64 -5.70 1.72
CA TYR A 86 -4.12 -4.63 2.56
C TYR A 86 -3.31 -3.60 1.76
N LEU A 87 -2.45 -4.04 0.83
CA LEU A 87 -1.72 -3.13 -0.05
C LEU A 87 -2.65 -2.33 -0.97
N SER A 88 -3.69 -2.97 -1.51
CA SER A 88 -4.71 -2.28 -2.31
C SER A 88 -5.50 -1.25 -1.48
N ALA A 89 -5.84 -1.58 -0.24
CA ALA A 89 -6.52 -0.67 0.68
C ALA A 89 -5.61 0.49 1.12
N ALA A 90 -4.32 0.23 1.33
CA ALA A 90 -3.33 1.27 1.61
C ALA A 90 -3.20 2.24 0.43
N ASN A 91 -3.10 1.72 -0.81
CA ASN A 91 -3.06 2.56 -1.99
C ASN A 91 -4.31 3.44 -2.11
N ASN A 92 -5.48 2.86 -1.89
CA ASN A 92 -6.74 3.60 -1.92
C ASN A 92 -6.79 4.73 -0.88
N ALA A 93 -6.37 4.46 0.37
CA ALA A 93 -6.28 5.47 1.42
C ALA A 93 -5.26 6.58 1.08
N ASN A 94 -4.14 6.24 0.41
CA ASN A 94 -3.12 7.20 -0.01
C ASN A 94 -3.58 8.13 -1.14
N GLU A 95 -4.58 7.74 -1.93
CA GLU A 95 -5.14 8.55 -3.01
C GLU A 95 -6.14 9.60 -2.52
N ILE A 96 -6.57 9.54 -1.25
CA ILE A 96 -7.53 10.50 -0.68
C ILE A 96 -6.79 11.79 -0.30
N LYS A 97 -7.13 12.88 -0.97
CA LYS A 97 -6.49 14.19 -0.78
C LYS A 97 -7.08 15.00 0.38
N PHE A 98 -8.33 14.72 0.75
CA PHE A 98 -9.03 15.41 1.83
C PHE A 98 -8.76 14.76 3.18
N CYS A 99 -8.66 15.55 4.25
CA CYS A 99 -8.39 15.05 5.61
C CYS A 99 -7.18 14.10 5.69
N GLN A 100 -6.08 14.46 5.02
CA GLN A 100 -4.89 13.61 4.86
C GLN A 100 -4.40 13.01 6.19
N GLU A 101 -4.46 13.73 7.30
CA GLU A 101 -4.01 13.23 8.60
C GLU A 101 -4.75 11.96 9.03
N LYS A 102 -6.09 11.92 8.87
CA LYS A 102 -6.90 10.76 9.21
C LYS A 102 -6.58 9.56 8.30
N PHE A 103 -6.38 9.80 7.01
CA PHE A 103 -6.12 8.74 6.03
C PHE A 103 -4.68 8.24 6.04
N VAL A 104 -3.72 9.05 6.46
CA VAL A 104 -2.34 8.62 6.72
C VAL A 104 -2.28 7.55 7.83
N GLU A 105 -3.08 7.67 8.88
CA GLU A 105 -3.13 6.66 9.93
C GLU A 105 -3.73 5.33 9.43
N ILE A 106 -4.79 5.38 8.61
CA ILE A 106 -5.35 4.19 7.96
C ILE A 106 -4.33 3.55 7.02
N PHE A 107 -3.66 4.35 6.22
CA PHE A 107 -2.58 3.92 5.34
C PHE A 107 -1.48 3.18 6.10
N LYS A 108 -0.95 3.78 7.18
CA LYS A 108 0.04 3.14 8.06
C LYS A 108 -0.47 1.83 8.66
N TYR A 109 -1.72 1.83 9.12
CA TYR A 109 -2.34 0.63 9.68
C TYR A 109 -2.32 -0.53 8.69
N TYR A 110 -2.74 -0.31 7.45
CA TYR A 110 -2.75 -1.35 6.42
C TYR A 110 -1.35 -1.84 6.07
N LEU A 111 -0.37 -0.95 5.98
CA LEU A 111 1.01 -1.34 5.71
C LEU A 111 1.61 -2.16 6.86
N ASN A 112 1.36 -1.75 8.10
CA ASN A 112 1.81 -2.50 9.27
C ASN A 112 1.14 -3.88 9.36
N ALA A 113 -0.16 -3.98 9.03
CA ALA A 113 -0.86 -5.26 8.95
C ALA A 113 -0.25 -6.18 7.88
N ALA A 114 0.11 -5.65 6.71
CA ALA A 114 0.79 -6.41 5.67
C ALA A 114 2.18 -6.89 6.10
N ILE A 115 2.98 -6.06 6.78
CA ILE A 115 4.29 -6.45 7.35
C ILE A 115 4.13 -7.56 8.38
N LYS A 116 3.13 -7.43 9.25
CA LYS A 116 2.83 -8.45 10.27
C LYS A 116 2.59 -9.81 9.65
N ILE A 117 1.84 -9.87 8.55
CA ILE A 117 1.61 -11.12 7.81
C ILE A 117 2.94 -11.74 7.36
N ILE A 118 3.86 -10.95 6.79
CA ILE A 118 5.16 -11.47 6.33
C ILE A 118 6.01 -12.00 7.48
N LYS A 119 5.90 -11.39 8.67
CA LYS A 119 6.66 -11.78 9.85
C LYS A 119 6.12 -13.02 10.55
N GLU A 120 4.80 -13.12 10.70
CA GLU A 120 4.15 -14.11 11.58
C GLU A 120 3.73 -15.37 10.85
N VAL A 121 3.40 -15.30 9.58
CA VAL A 121 2.97 -16.47 8.82
C VAL A 121 4.17 -17.28 8.39
N GLN A 122 4.13 -18.61 8.61
CA GLN A 122 5.11 -19.54 8.05
C GLN A 122 4.93 -19.60 6.52
N ILE A 123 5.60 -18.67 5.84
CA ILE A 123 5.58 -18.56 4.40
C ILE A 123 6.86 -19.21 3.86
N ASP A 124 6.70 -20.02 2.81
CA ASP A 124 7.81 -20.52 2.01
C ASP A 124 8.74 -19.38 1.58
N SER A 125 10.07 -19.65 1.58
CA SER A 125 11.10 -18.63 1.30
C SER A 125 10.87 -17.88 -0.02
N ASN A 126 10.48 -18.60 -1.09
CA ASN A 126 10.20 -17.97 -2.38
C ASN A 126 8.99 -17.03 -2.32
N LYS A 127 7.94 -17.44 -1.61
CA LYS A 127 6.76 -16.58 -1.39
C LYS A 127 7.13 -15.37 -0.55
N LYS A 128 7.93 -15.54 0.51
CA LYS A 128 8.39 -14.44 1.36
C LYS A 128 9.13 -13.39 0.53
N ASN A 129 10.06 -13.82 -0.33
CA ASN A 129 10.78 -12.94 -1.26
C ASN A 129 9.80 -12.17 -2.15
N ASN A 130 8.84 -12.86 -2.77
CA ASN A 130 7.85 -12.22 -3.64
C ASN A 130 7.00 -11.17 -2.90
N LEU A 131 6.58 -11.44 -1.67
CA LEU A 131 5.77 -10.52 -0.87
C LEU A 131 6.58 -9.30 -0.41
N VAL A 132 7.84 -9.49 -0.01
CA VAL A 132 8.75 -8.38 0.32
C VAL A 132 8.95 -7.47 -0.89
N ASN A 133 9.25 -8.03 -2.06
CA ASN A 133 9.44 -7.26 -3.29
C ASN A 133 8.13 -6.56 -3.73
N LEU A 134 6.98 -7.22 -3.58
CA LEU A 134 5.68 -6.60 -3.87
C LEU A 134 5.43 -5.38 -2.97
N MET A 135 5.72 -5.48 -1.67
CA MET A 135 5.58 -4.36 -0.75
C MET A 135 6.52 -3.20 -1.12
N ILE A 136 7.80 -3.47 -1.33
CA ILE A 136 8.77 -2.44 -1.70
C ILE A 136 8.32 -1.75 -3.00
N GLY A 137 7.99 -2.52 -4.04
CA GLY A 137 7.53 -1.98 -5.32
C GLY A 137 6.21 -1.21 -5.25
N THR A 138 5.34 -1.53 -4.27
CA THR A 138 4.13 -0.77 -4.02
C THR A 138 4.47 0.57 -3.36
N LEU A 139 5.32 0.56 -2.33
CA LEU A 139 5.72 1.78 -1.60
C LEU A 139 6.48 2.79 -2.47
N THR A 140 7.31 2.32 -3.40
CA THR A 140 8.02 3.22 -4.34
C THR A 140 7.08 4.00 -5.26
N ARG A 141 5.83 3.55 -5.43
CA ARG A 141 4.81 4.23 -6.25
C ARG A 141 4.00 5.26 -5.49
N PHE A 142 4.05 5.28 -4.16
CA PHE A 142 3.29 6.23 -3.37
C PHE A 142 3.88 7.64 -3.48
N LYS A 143 3.14 8.53 -4.12
CA LYS A 143 3.59 9.91 -4.38
C LYS A 143 3.28 10.88 -3.24
N ILE A 144 2.30 10.57 -2.40
CA ILE A 144 1.71 11.51 -1.43
C ILE A 144 2.23 11.25 0.00
N ALA A 145 2.65 10.02 0.29
CA ALA A 145 3.13 9.70 1.62
C ALA A 145 4.44 10.44 1.93
N SER A 146 4.44 11.22 3.00
CA SER A 146 5.64 11.95 3.45
C SER A 146 6.76 10.97 3.87
N LYS A 147 8.00 11.45 3.78
CA LYS A 147 9.18 10.72 4.25
C LYS A 147 8.99 10.12 5.63
N ASP A 148 8.47 10.89 6.57
CA ASP A 148 8.31 10.51 7.98
C ASP A 148 7.32 9.35 8.16
N ASN A 149 6.37 9.18 7.25
CA ASN A 149 5.39 8.11 7.28
C ASN A 149 5.91 6.80 6.67
N ILE A 150 6.76 6.89 5.66
CA ILE A 150 7.27 5.71 4.92
C ILE A 150 8.58 5.20 5.52
N GLU A 151 9.44 6.05 6.05
CA GLU A 151 10.77 5.65 6.50
C GLU A 151 10.77 4.53 7.55
N PRO A 152 9.91 4.53 8.59
CA PRO A 152 9.85 3.41 9.54
C PRO A 152 9.48 2.09 8.87
N ILE A 153 8.56 2.13 7.90
CA ILE A 153 8.12 0.95 7.15
C ILE A 153 9.24 0.46 6.21
N ALA A 154 9.97 1.38 5.60
CA ALA A 154 11.14 1.05 4.77
C ALA A 154 12.24 0.38 5.60
N ASP A 155 12.48 0.82 6.84
CA ASP A 155 13.42 0.20 7.76
C ASP A 155 13.03 -1.25 8.10
N GLU A 156 11.75 -1.52 8.32
CA GLU A 156 11.25 -2.87 8.51
C GLU A 156 11.40 -3.74 7.27
N LEU A 157 11.10 -3.21 6.09
CA LEU A 157 11.29 -3.93 4.83
C LEU A 157 12.76 -4.21 4.53
N LYS A 158 13.66 -3.27 4.85
CA LYS A 158 15.11 -3.49 4.80
C LYS A 158 15.53 -4.66 5.72
N ALA A 159 15.00 -4.71 6.94
CA ALA A 159 15.28 -5.82 7.86
C ALA A 159 14.74 -7.16 7.33
N LEU A 160 13.52 -7.17 6.78
CA LEU A 160 12.93 -8.35 6.15
C LEU A 160 13.75 -8.81 4.93
N SER A 161 14.23 -7.88 4.09
CA SER A 161 15.09 -8.17 2.94
C SER A 161 16.39 -8.85 3.35
N LEU A 162 16.99 -8.42 4.48
CA LEU A 162 18.19 -9.06 5.03
C LEU A 162 17.93 -10.44 5.62
N SER A 163 16.69 -10.75 5.99
CA SER A 163 16.29 -12.06 6.53
C SER A 163 15.96 -13.10 5.46
N LEU A 164 15.99 -12.75 4.16
CA LEU A 164 15.82 -13.70 3.07
C LEU A 164 16.94 -14.72 3.04
N VAL A 165 16.64 -15.94 2.58
CA VAL A 165 17.60 -17.07 2.68
C VAL A 165 18.70 -16.97 1.62
N LYS A 166 18.34 -16.68 0.37
CA LYS A 166 19.28 -16.67 -0.75
C LYS A 166 19.94 -15.31 -0.93
N ARG A 167 21.27 -15.29 -1.13
CA ARG A 167 22.03 -14.06 -1.33
C ARG A 167 21.60 -13.26 -2.57
N ALA A 168 21.23 -13.96 -3.64
CA ALA A 168 20.69 -13.30 -4.84
C ALA A 168 19.36 -12.58 -4.55
N GLU A 169 18.48 -13.20 -3.75
CA GLU A 169 17.22 -12.58 -3.31
C GLU A 169 17.47 -11.36 -2.40
N GLN A 170 18.43 -11.49 -1.46
CA GLN A 170 18.84 -10.37 -0.60
C GLN A 170 19.42 -9.21 -1.43
N CYS A 171 20.25 -9.50 -2.44
CA CYS A 171 20.80 -8.50 -3.35
C CYS A 171 19.69 -7.73 -4.07
N HIS A 172 18.76 -8.45 -4.69
CA HIS A 172 17.63 -7.86 -5.41
C HIS A 172 16.75 -7.00 -4.50
N ALA A 173 16.36 -7.53 -3.34
CA ALA A 173 15.52 -6.79 -2.39
C ALA A 173 16.23 -5.54 -1.84
N MET A 174 17.55 -5.61 -1.61
CA MET A 174 18.33 -4.45 -1.17
C MET A 174 18.45 -3.38 -2.27
N LEU A 175 18.55 -3.75 -3.56
CA LEU A 175 18.46 -2.80 -4.67
C LEU A 175 17.11 -2.11 -4.71
N SER A 176 16.02 -2.87 -4.55
CA SER A 176 14.67 -2.29 -4.48
C SER A 176 14.51 -1.34 -3.26
N CYS A 177 15.12 -1.67 -2.11
CA CYS A 177 15.16 -0.76 -0.96
C CYS A 177 15.97 0.52 -1.26
N THR A 178 17.00 0.45 -2.13
CA THR A 178 17.75 1.64 -2.56
C THR A 178 16.81 2.63 -3.25
N ASP A 179 16.01 2.14 -4.20
CA ASP A 179 15.06 2.97 -4.94
C ASP A 179 14.02 3.59 -4.00
N LEU A 180 13.52 2.81 -3.02
CA LEU A 180 12.57 3.28 -2.02
C LEU A 180 13.17 4.41 -1.17
N TYR A 181 14.39 4.24 -0.59
CA TYR A 181 15.03 5.28 0.21
C TYR A 181 15.40 6.50 -0.61
N TYR A 182 15.83 6.31 -1.86
CA TYR A 182 16.10 7.41 -2.76
C TYR A 182 14.84 8.21 -3.06
N GLY A 183 13.74 7.54 -3.34
CA GLY A 183 12.42 8.14 -3.59
C GLY A 183 11.90 9.01 -2.44
N ILE A 184 12.16 8.61 -1.17
CA ILE A 184 11.80 9.40 0.02
C ILE A 184 12.90 10.42 0.42
N GLY A 185 13.96 10.60 -0.38
CA GLY A 185 15.03 11.57 -0.15
C GLY A 185 16.05 11.17 0.92
N ASN A 186 16.09 9.90 1.36
CA ASN A 186 17.10 9.42 2.31
C ASN A 186 18.30 8.81 1.60
N VAL A 187 19.15 9.67 1.00
CA VAL A 187 20.32 9.28 0.22
C VAL A 187 21.32 8.45 1.03
N LYS A 188 21.45 8.72 2.34
CA LYS A 188 22.38 7.97 3.21
C LYS A 188 21.95 6.50 3.30
N LYS A 189 20.70 6.24 3.63
CA LYS A 189 20.17 4.86 3.71
C LYS A 189 20.12 4.17 2.35
N ALA A 190 19.86 4.91 1.27
CA ALA A 190 19.96 4.39 -0.09
C ALA A 190 21.39 3.90 -0.39
N HIS A 191 22.42 4.70 -0.05
CA HIS A 191 23.83 4.31 -0.22
C HIS A 191 24.22 3.09 0.63
N GLU A 192 23.71 2.98 1.86
CA GLU A 192 23.91 1.78 2.68
C GLU A 192 23.29 0.53 2.02
N CYS A 193 22.12 0.65 1.42
CA CYS A 193 21.45 -0.46 0.75
C CYS A 193 22.21 -0.92 -0.50
N ILE A 194 22.66 -0.02 -1.35
CA ILE A 194 23.44 -0.37 -2.56
C ILE A 194 24.79 -1.01 -2.19
N THR A 195 25.45 -0.52 -1.13
CA THR A 195 26.70 -1.10 -0.64
C THR A 195 26.50 -2.55 -0.15
N LYS A 196 25.40 -2.83 0.54
CA LYS A 196 25.06 -4.20 0.96
C LYS A 196 24.67 -5.07 -0.22
N ALA A 197 23.89 -4.55 -1.17
CA ALA A 197 23.54 -5.28 -2.39
C ALA A 197 24.78 -5.73 -3.17
N LYS A 198 25.76 -4.84 -3.34
CA LYS A 198 27.04 -5.18 -3.98
C LYS A 198 27.75 -6.34 -3.26
N ARG A 199 27.86 -6.31 -1.93
CA ARG A 199 28.49 -7.40 -1.16
C ARG A 199 27.75 -8.73 -1.36
N PHE A 200 26.42 -8.72 -1.45
CA PHE A 200 25.64 -9.94 -1.69
C PHE A 200 25.83 -10.46 -3.12
N ALA A 201 25.96 -9.56 -4.11
CA ALA A 201 26.26 -9.93 -5.49
C ALA A 201 27.64 -10.59 -5.59
N ASP A 202 28.67 -9.96 -5.02
CA ASP A 202 30.05 -10.48 -5.00
C ASP A 202 30.09 -11.88 -4.36
N PHE A 203 29.37 -12.08 -3.24
CA PHE A 203 29.29 -13.38 -2.59
C PHE A 203 28.56 -14.43 -3.44
N ALA A 204 27.45 -14.07 -4.09
CA ALA A 204 26.70 -14.98 -4.95
C ALA A 204 27.48 -15.41 -6.19
N MET A 205 28.34 -14.53 -6.73
CA MET A 205 29.21 -14.84 -7.87
C MET A 205 30.36 -15.79 -7.50
N THR A 206 30.88 -15.66 -6.27
CA THR A 206 31.99 -16.52 -5.79
C THR A 206 31.52 -17.88 -5.28
N ASN A 207 30.25 -18.00 -4.88
CA ASN A 207 29.66 -19.23 -4.36
C ASN A 207 28.31 -19.49 -5.05
N PRO A 208 28.31 -19.93 -6.32
CA PRO A 208 27.07 -20.26 -7.02
C PRO A 208 26.40 -21.47 -6.33
N GLN A 209 25.16 -21.25 -5.88
CA GLN A 209 24.29 -22.30 -5.29
C GLN A 209 23.41 -22.91 -6.36
#